data_3db89f4f6b3d6c1947f2f7e517cffbd0
#
_entry.id   3db89f4f6b3d6c1947f2f7e517cffbd0
#
_cell.length_a   1.000
_cell.length_b   1.000
_cell.length_c   1.000
_cell.angle_alpha   90.00
_cell.angle_beta   90.00
_cell.angle_gamma   90.00
#
_symmetry.space_group_name_H-M   'P 1'
#
loop_
_entity.id
_entity.type
_entity.pdbx_description
1 polymer ?
#
loop_
_entity_poly.entity_id
_entity_poly.type
_entity_poly.pdbx_seq_one_letter_code
_entity_poly.pdbx_strand_id
1 'polypeptide(L)'
;MNDQEHEHLLLSSLNNQENLHDTTFTYQSIFLSSIVPDATNARFLPAILIEDNDAKLFVNRKITKKQLSKMYHAEDHVIIGKSCMVNCLKYNSNDWKKANQTIESIMDLGNNISVSELIQAPTLYPINASKFQILTGHRRFFSLVYANGYGSAAQFKVYKTKPLLTKVKQFQENASREELPQYGKLMAFKSAIFEIETLNTARLKSGLKKLTVKEITTNLGVSMGAYDNYNVLTRYNCVISAYESGLSNPFIKVKKVVLDTESEYKAEHNKTLLNITDKKNINAQIESQLLDKKNVIVAKKTFKIPPIKSSSTIKELLTSNIMALELGIDWDNIDWENHTTVTHILSTVVDFLENKK
;
A
#
# COMPACT_ATOMS: atom_id res chain seq x y z
N MET A 1 -16.45 -18.21 2.31
CA MET A 1 -17.41 -18.27 1.17
C MET A 1 -16.57 -18.61 -0.04
N ASN A 2 -16.82 -19.73 -0.70
CA ASN A 2 -16.13 -20.10 -1.94
C ASN A 2 -16.74 -19.33 -3.14
N ASP A 3 -16.08 -19.38 -4.30
CA ASP A 3 -16.51 -18.60 -5.47
C ASP A 3 -17.89 -19.04 -5.99
N GLN A 4 -18.24 -20.32 -5.85
CA GLN A 4 -19.54 -20.84 -6.25
C GLN A 4 -20.68 -20.36 -5.33
N GLU A 5 -20.44 -20.32 -4.02
CA GLU A 5 -21.39 -19.76 -3.06
C GLU A 5 -21.62 -18.26 -3.31
N HIS A 6 -20.55 -17.53 -3.60
CA HIS A 6 -20.64 -16.11 -3.92
C HIS A 6 -21.45 -15.86 -5.20
N GLU A 7 -21.16 -16.61 -6.24
CA GLU A 7 -21.92 -16.53 -7.50
C GLU A 7 -23.41 -16.87 -7.30
N HIS A 8 -23.72 -17.89 -6.49
CA HIS A 8 -25.11 -18.26 -6.19
C HIS A 8 -25.85 -17.15 -5.44
N LEU A 9 -25.21 -16.49 -4.48
CA LEU A 9 -25.81 -15.35 -3.77
C LEU A 9 -26.06 -14.16 -4.70
N LEU A 10 -25.11 -13.84 -5.57
CA LEU A 10 -25.30 -12.80 -6.59
C LEU A 10 -26.45 -13.12 -7.54
N LEU A 11 -26.55 -14.36 -7.99
CA LEU A 11 -27.64 -14.84 -8.85
C LEU A 11 -29.00 -14.72 -8.16
N SER A 12 -29.08 -15.13 -6.89
CA SER A 12 -30.32 -15.03 -6.09
C SER A 12 -30.75 -13.56 -5.94
N SER A 13 -29.84 -12.66 -5.55
CA SER A 13 -30.15 -11.24 -5.40
C SER A 13 -30.56 -10.57 -6.73
N LEU A 14 -29.94 -10.94 -7.85
CA LEU A 14 -30.34 -10.45 -9.17
C LEU A 14 -31.74 -10.92 -9.57
N ASN A 15 -32.08 -12.18 -9.32
CA ASN A 15 -33.39 -12.74 -9.61
C ASN A 15 -34.50 -12.11 -8.76
N ASN A 16 -34.16 -11.72 -7.53
CA ASN A 16 -35.09 -11.01 -6.62
C ASN A 16 -35.14 -9.49 -6.91
N GLN A 17 -34.47 -9.00 -7.93
CA GLN A 17 -34.35 -7.57 -8.27
C GLN A 17 -33.81 -6.70 -7.12
N GLU A 18 -33.03 -7.28 -6.22
CA GLU A 18 -32.40 -6.57 -5.12
C GLU A 18 -31.29 -5.64 -5.64
N ASN A 19 -31.19 -4.46 -5.06
CA ASN A 19 -30.09 -3.56 -5.37
C ASN A 19 -28.80 -4.05 -4.67
N LEU A 20 -27.85 -4.56 -5.44
CA LEU A 20 -26.58 -5.10 -4.93
C LEU A 20 -25.74 -4.09 -4.14
N HIS A 21 -25.99 -2.79 -4.33
CA HIS A 21 -25.32 -1.71 -3.62
C HIS A 21 -26.09 -1.24 -2.38
N ASP A 22 -27.38 -1.60 -2.28
CA ASP A 22 -28.26 -1.12 -1.21
C ASP A 22 -28.13 -2.03 0.01
N THR A 23 -27.12 -1.76 0.80
CA THR A 23 -26.88 -2.47 2.05
C THR A 23 -27.28 -1.58 3.22
N THR A 24 -28.30 -2.00 3.95
CA THR A 24 -28.73 -1.31 5.17
C THR A 24 -27.64 -1.39 6.23
N PHE A 25 -27.37 -0.26 6.88
CA PHE A 25 -26.38 -0.16 7.95
C PHE A 25 -26.94 0.65 9.12
N THR A 26 -26.30 0.50 10.27
CA THR A 26 -26.55 1.28 11.48
C THR A 26 -25.21 1.74 12.05
N TYR A 27 -25.24 2.81 12.86
CA TYR A 27 -24.09 3.17 13.68
C TYR A 27 -24.23 2.51 15.04
N GLN A 28 -23.21 1.79 15.48
CA GLN A 28 -23.22 1.03 16.73
C GLN A 28 -21.89 1.21 17.46
N SER A 29 -21.97 1.23 18.80
CA SER A 29 -20.80 1.13 19.65
C SER A 29 -20.43 -0.34 19.82
N ILE A 30 -19.23 -0.72 19.35
CA ILE A 30 -18.73 -2.11 19.34
C ILE A 30 -17.40 -2.17 20.08
N PHE A 31 -17.21 -3.19 20.92
CA PHE A 31 -15.92 -3.46 21.55
C PHE A 31 -14.88 -3.82 20.50
N LEU A 32 -13.68 -3.20 20.60
CA LEU A 32 -12.58 -3.44 19.66
C LEU A 32 -12.13 -4.90 19.68
N SER A 33 -12.24 -5.59 20.82
CA SER A 33 -11.96 -7.02 20.99
C SER A 33 -12.92 -7.95 20.23
N SER A 34 -14.08 -7.44 19.79
CA SER A 34 -15.05 -8.18 18.97
C SER A 34 -14.78 -8.06 17.46
N ILE A 35 -13.76 -7.31 17.06
CA ILE A 35 -13.49 -6.96 15.67
C ILE A 35 -12.27 -7.70 15.14
N VAL A 36 -12.40 -8.28 13.95
CA VAL A 36 -11.33 -9.01 13.25
C VAL A 36 -10.92 -8.23 12.00
N PRO A 37 -9.63 -7.90 11.83
CA PRO A 37 -9.11 -7.34 10.60
C PRO A 37 -9.26 -8.31 9.40
N ASP A 38 -9.50 -7.77 8.20
CA ASP A 38 -9.50 -8.58 6.96
C ASP A 38 -8.07 -8.76 6.44
N ALA A 39 -7.51 -9.96 6.60
CA ALA A 39 -6.18 -10.32 6.12
C ALA A 39 -6.02 -10.22 4.59
N THR A 40 -7.12 -10.24 3.84
CA THR A 40 -7.12 -10.14 2.38
C THR A 40 -7.23 -8.70 1.87
N ASN A 41 -7.27 -7.71 2.76
CA ASN A 41 -7.27 -6.30 2.39
C ASN A 41 -5.87 -5.87 1.94
N ALA A 42 -5.78 -5.09 0.86
CA ALA A 42 -4.52 -4.58 0.32
C ALA A 42 -3.71 -3.70 1.30
N ARG A 43 -4.35 -3.22 2.36
CA ARG A 43 -3.74 -2.46 3.48
C ARG A 43 -3.57 -3.30 4.74
N PHE A 44 -3.61 -4.60 4.62
CA PHE A 44 -3.44 -5.46 5.78
C PHE A 44 -2.04 -5.28 6.39
N LEU A 45 -2.03 -4.97 7.68
CA LEU A 45 -0.85 -5.02 8.52
C LEU A 45 -0.92 -6.34 9.29
N PRO A 46 0.10 -7.21 9.25
CA PRO A 46 0.11 -8.44 10.04
C PRO A 46 0.21 -8.08 11.53
N ALA A 47 -0.94 -7.74 12.12
CA ALA A 47 -1.04 -7.22 13.47
C ALA A 47 -1.60 -8.26 14.45
N ILE A 48 -1.01 -8.32 15.63
CA ILE A 48 -1.54 -9.01 16.79
C ILE A 48 -1.97 -7.95 17.81
N LEU A 49 -3.23 -8.02 18.20
CA LEU A 49 -3.81 -7.13 19.21
C LEU A 49 -3.60 -7.73 20.60
N ILE A 50 -3.13 -6.92 21.54
CA ILE A 50 -2.79 -7.36 22.89
C ILE A 50 -3.70 -6.74 23.94
N GLU A 51 -3.83 -7.42 25.06
CA GLU A 51 -4.59 -6.96 26.21
C GLU A 51 -4.00 -5.68 26.81
N ASP A 52 -4.87 -4.81 27.33
CA ASP A 52 -4.48 -3.49 27.84
C ASP A 52 -3.51 -3.58 29.03
N ASN A 53 -3.61 -4.64 29.85
CA ASN A 53 -2.68 -4.88 30.95
C ASN A 53 -1.26 -5.18 30.44
N ASP A 54 -1.12 -6.00 29.42
CA ASP A 54 0.18 -6.38 28.86
C ASP A 54 0.81 -5.20 28.10
N ALA A 55 -0.01 -4.41 27.41
CA ALA A 55 0.43 -3.14 26.81
C ALA A 55 0.99 -2.20 27.88
N LYS A 56 0.30 -2.05 29.02
CA LYS A 56 0.75 -1.24 30.16
C LYS A 56 2.06 -1.76 30.78
N LEU A 57 2.22 -3.07 30.90
CA LEU A 57 3.48 -3.67 31.40
C LEU A 57 4.65 -3.34 30.47
N PHE A 58 4.43 -3.40 29.14
CA PHE A 58 5.46 -3.07 28.18
C PHE A 58 5.81 -1.56 28.17
N VAL A 59 4.81 -0.68 28.13
CA VAL A 59 5.01 0.78 28.17
C VAL A 59 5.76 1.20 29.42
N ASN A 60 5.46 0.56 30.58
CA ASN A 60 6.14 0.80 31.84
C ASN A 60 7.49 0.05 31.97
N ARG A 61 8.01 -0.54 30.87
CA ARG A 61 9.29 -1.28 30.82
C ARG A 61 9.40 -2.45 31.84
N LYS A 62 8.27 -3.03 32.24
CA LYS A 62 8.24 -4.21 33.11
C LYS A 62 8.46 -5.51 32.34
N ILE A 63 8.17 -5.51 31.05
CA ILE A 63 8.46 -6.60 30.11
C ILE A 63 9.20 -6.05 28.89
N THR A 64 10.06 -6.89 28.31
CA THR A 64 10.85 -6.55 27.13
C THR A 64 10.09 -6.88 25.85
N LYS A 65 10.52 -6.29 24.71
CA LYS A 65 10.01 -6.65 23.37
C LYS A 65 10.03 -8.16 23.12
N LYS A 66 11.15 -8.84 23.50
CA LYS A 66 11.31 -10.28 23.30
C LYS A 66 10.31 -11.09 24.12
N GLN A 67 10.05 -10.69 25.36
CA GLN A 67 9.06 -11.34 26.21
C GLN A 67 7.65 -11.14 25.66
N LEU A 68 7.30 -9.91 25.30
CA LEU A 68 5.98 -9.59 24.72
C LEU A 68 5.75 -10.36 23.43
N SER A 69 6.74 -10.37 22.51
CA SER A 69 6.65 -11.13 21.26
C SER A 69 6.44 -12.62 21.49
N LYS A 70 7.14 -13.21 22.47
CA LYS A 70 7.01 -14.64 22.83
C LYS A 70 5.64 -14.94 23.45
N MET A 71 5.12 -14.06 24.30
CA MET A 71 3.79 -14.25 24.94
C MET A 71 2.66 -14.34 23.89
N TYR A 72 2.76 -13.58 22.82
CA TYR A 72 1.73 -13.50 21.79
C TYR A 72 2.08 -14.23 20.48
N HIS A 73 3.19 -14.98 20.44
CA HIS A 73 3.72 -15.65 19.23
C HIS A 73 3.80 -14.68 18.03
N ALA A 74 4.34 -13.49 18.28
CA ALA A 74 4.30 -12.35 17.38
C ALA A 74 5.63 -12.10 16.63
N GLU A 75 6.46 -13.14 16.40
CA GLU A 75 7.82 -12.99 15.84
C GLU A 75 7.82 -12.39 14.42
N ASP A 76 6.75 -12.62 13.65
CA ASP A 76 6.58 -12.08 12.29
C ASP A 76 5.39 -11.12 12.17
N HIS A 77 5.05 -10.42 13.26
CA HIS A 77 3.88 -9.55 13.32
C HIS A 77 4.22 -8.18 13.90
N VAL A 78 3.26 -7.26 13.80
CA VAL A 78 3.26 -6.00 14.51
C VAL A 78 2.32 -6.13 15.71
N ILE A 79 2.83 -5.91 16.91
CA ILE A 79 2.01 -5.89 18.11
C ILE A 79 1.38 -4.52 18.26
N ILE A 80 0.07 -4.48 18.52
CA ILE A 80 -0.69 -3.25 18.74
C ILE A 80 -1.51 -3.38 20.03
N GLY A 81 -1.33 -2.42 20.93
CA GLY A 81 -2.09 -2.26 22.16
C GLY A 81 -2.19 -0.80 22.56
N LYS A 82 -2.78 -0.51 23.71
CA LYS A 82 -2.94 0.86 24.21
C LYS A 82 -1.58 1.54 24.40
N SER A 83 -1.37 2.65 23.66
CA SER A 83 -0.10 3.42 23.62
C SER A 83 1.13 2.54 23.31
N CYS A 84 0.92 1.41 22.64
CA CYS A 84 1.95 0.42 22.38
C CYS A 84 1.88 -0.06 20.93
N MET A 85 2.97 0.14 20.17
CA MET A 85 3.17 -0.47 18.84
C MET A 85 4.59 -1.01 18.73
N VAL A 86 4.72 -2.30 18.37
CA VAL A 86 6.02 -2.97 18.31
C VAL A 86 6.14 -3.76 17.00
N ASN A 87 7.05 -3.34 16.14
CA ASN A 87 7.34 -4.08 14.91
C ASN A 87 8.28 -5.26 15.22
N CYS A 88 7.78 -6.49 15.14
CA CYS A 88 8.54 -7.72 15.35
C CYS A 88 8.96 -8.42 14.06
N LEU A 89 8.65 -7.84 12.90
CA LEU A 89 9.13 -8.33 11.60
C LEU A 89 10.66 -8.33 11.53
N LYS A 90 11.22 -9.11 10.59
CA LYS A 90 12.66 -9.21 10.38
C LYS A 90 13.27 -7.84 10.10
N TYR A 91 14.17 -7.39 10.97
CA TYR A 91 14.82 -6.09 10.90
C TYR A 91 15.41 -5.79 9.50
N ASN A 92 15.20 -4.58 9.02
CA ASN A 92 15.67 -4.07 7.74
C ASN A 92 15.14 -4.78 6.48
N SER A 93 14.17 -5.71 6.61
CA SER A 93 13.44 -6.25 5.45
C SER A 93 12.52 -5.19 4.83
N ASN A 94 12.11 -5.40 3.57
CA ASN A 94 11.15 -4.52 2.92
C ASN A 94 9.82 -4.45 3.68
N ASP A 95 9.38 -5.56 4.23
CA ASP A 95 8.14 -5.63 5.02
C ASP A 95 8.27 -4.89 6.34
N TRP A 96 9.43 -4.98 7.01
CA TRP A 96 9.72 -4.21 8.21
C TRP A 96 9.67 -2.69 7.94
N LYS A 97 10.27 -2.23 6.82
CA LYS A 97 10.27 -0.81 6.43
C LYS A 97 8.85 -0.32 6.11
N LYS A 98 8.08 -1.09 5.34
CA LYS A 98 6.68 -0.79 5.03
C LYS A 98 5.81 -0.74 6.29
N ALA A 99 6.01 -1.71 7.20
CA ALA A 99 5.29 -1.76 8.47
C ALA A 99 5.57 -0.52 9.34
N ASN A 100 6.83 -0.06 9.42
CA ASN A 100 7.16 1.15 10.19
C ASN A 100 6.44 2.39 9.65
N GLN A 101 6.40 2.61 8.34
CA GLN A 101 5.64 3.73 7.76
C GLN A 101 4.14 3.64 8.14
N THR A 102 3.58 2.44 8.11
CA THR A 102 2.19 2.21 8.51
C THR A 102 1.99 2.45 10.02
N ILE A 103 2.93 2.02 10.86
CA ILE A 103 2.94 2.23 12.31
C ILE A 103 2.95 3.72 12.63
N GLU A 104 3.85 4.51 12.04
CA GLU A 104 3.91 5.96 12.22
C GLU A 104 2.56 6.61 11.87
N SER A 105 2.00 6.29 10.72
CA SER A 105 0.70 6.79 10.29
C SER A 105 -0.47 6.39 11.21
N ILE A 106 -0.40 5.21 11.84
CA ILE A 106 -1.41 4.76 12.83
C ILE A 106 -1.24 5.52 14.14
N MET A 107 -0.01 5.71 14.59
CA MET A 107 0.29 6.43 15.83
C MET A 107 -0.12 7.90 15.73
N ASP A 108 0.20 8.57 14.61
CA ASP A 108 -0.20 9.97 14.38
C ASP A 108 -1.72 10.12 14.41
N LEU A 109 -2.42 9.22 13.71
CA LEU A 109 -3.89 9.23 13.73
C LEU A 109 -4.45 8.89 15.13
N GLY A 110 -3.83 7.95 15.86
CA GLY A 110 -4.23 7.60 17.22
C GLY A 110 -4.05 8.75 18.20
N ASN A 111 -2.93 9.48 18.10
CA ASN A 111 -2.70 10.69 18.91
C ASN A 111 -3.75 11.77 18.60
N ASN A 112 -4.12 11.95 17.33
CA ASN A 112 -5.19 12.87 16.94
C ASN A 112 -6.56 12.45 17.48
N ILE A 113 -6.89 11.15 17.43
CA ILE A 113 -8.16 10.59 17.97
C ILE A 113 -8.26 10.82 19.49
N SER A 114 -7.15 10.81 20.20
CA SER A 114 -7.13 11.07 21.65
C SER A 114 -7.52 12.50 22.00
N VAL A 115 -7.46 13.43 21.06
CA VAL A 115 -7.75 14.85 21.24
C VAL A 115 -9.04 15.28 20.53
N SER A 116 -9.40 14.62 19.44
CA SER A 116 -10.55 14.96 18.60
C SER A 116 -11.35 13.71 18.20
N GLU A 117 -12.65 13.88 17.95
CA GLU A 117 -13.50 12.78 17.49
C GLU A 117 -13.07 12.26 16.11
N LEU A 118 -13.31 10.96 15.87
CA LEU A 118 -13.10 10.34 14.58
C LEU A 118 -14.20 10.74 13.61
N ILE A 119 -13.89 11.60 12.64
CA ILE A 119 -14.87 12.14 11.67
C ILE A 119 -15.54 11.03 10.85
N GLN A 120 -14.82 9.97 10.52
CA GLN A 120 -15.33 8.88 9.70
C GLN A 120 -15.14 7.52 10.39
N ALA A 121 -16.22 6.93 10.85
CA ALA A 121 -16.22 5.62 11.49
C ALA A 121 -15.76 4.52 10.52
N PRO A 122 -14.93 3.53 10.97
CA PRO A 122 -14.65 2.33 10.20
C PRO A 122 -15.93 1.53 9.93
N THR A 123 -15.92 0.74 8.86
CA THR A 123 -17.10 -0.01 8.44
C THR A 123 -16.92 -1.49 8.73
N LEU A 124 -17.93 -2.11 9.32
CA LEU A 124 -17.95 -3.51 9.73
C LEU A 124 -19.11 -4.27 9.10
N TYR A 125 -18.98 -5.61 9.08
CA TYR A 125 -20.09 -6.53 8.88
C TYR A 125 -19.95 -7.72 9.84
N PRO A 126 -21.08 -8.38 10.25
CA PRO A 126 -21.04 -9.51 11.17
C PRO A 126 -20.46 -10.75 10.48
N ILE A 127 -19.56 -11.46 11.20
CA ILE A 127 -19.12 -12.82 10.85
C ILE A 127 -20.06 -13.84 11.53
N ASN A 128 -20.40 -13.55 12.79
CA ASN A 128 -21.35 -14.33 13.60
C ASN A 128 -22.01 -13.40 14.63
N ALA A 129 -22.75 -13.95 15.60
CA ALA A 129 -23.48 -13.19 16.61
C ALA A 129 -22.60 -12.29 17.51
N SER A 130 -21.28 -12.60 17.66
CA SER A 130 -20.38 -11.91 18.58
C SER A 130 -19.15 -11.28 17.93
N LYS A 131 -18.90 -11.55 16.67
CA LYS A 131 -17.69 -11.09 15.95
C LYS A 131 -18.05 -10.37 14.67
N PHE A 132 -17.29 -9.30 14.42
CA PHE A 132 -17.42 -8.47 13.24
C PHE A 132 -16.10 -8.46 12.46
N GLN A 133 -16.16 -8.31 11.14
CA GLN A 133 -15.00 -8.12 10.30
C GLN A 133 -14.97 -6.71 9.75
N ILE A 134 -13.76 -6.14 9.67
CA ILE A 134 -13.57 -4.83 9.07
C ILE A 134 -13.75 -4.96 7.56
N LEU A 135 -14.67 -4.18 7.01
CA LEU A 135 -14.81 -3.99 5.58
C LEU A 135 -13.85 -2.92 5.07
N THR A 136 -13.91 -1.72 5.69
CA THR A 136 -13.04 -0.60 5.36
C THR A 136 -12.62 0.14 6.63
N GLY A 137 -11.46 0.85 6.57
CA GLY A 137 -10.96 1.65 7.69
C GLY A 137 -10.01 0.91 8.64
N HIS A 138 -9.23 -0.09 8.18
CA HIS A 138 -8.25 -0.83 8.99
C HIS A 138 -7.29 0.09 9.75
N ARG A 139 -6.74 1.14 9.11
CA ARG A 139 -5.85 2.10 9.78
C ARG A 139 -6.55 2.79 10.95
N ARG A 140 -7.81 3.24 10.76
CA ARG A 140 -8.61 3.88 11.81
C ARG A 140 -8.91 2.92 12.96
N PHE A 141 -9.19 1.67 12.67
CA PHE A 141 -9.38 0.64 13.69
C PHE A 141 -8.12 0.44 14.53
N PHE A 142 -6.95 0.27 13.91
CA PHE A 142 -5.70 0.12 14.63
C PHE A 142 -5.34 1.38 15.45
N SER A 143 -5.66 2.57 14.93
CA SER A 143 -5.49 3.83 15.67
C SER A 143 -6.42 3.93 16.88
N LEU A 144 -7.64 3.40 16.79
CA LEU A 144 -8.55 3.30 17.94
C LEU A 144 -8.01 2.34 19.02
N VAL A 145 -7.45 1.18 18.62
CA VAL A 145 -6.81 0.26 19.57
C VAL A 145 -5.62 0.94 20.25
N TYR A 146 -4.79 1.65 19.49
CA TYR A 146 -3.65 2.37 20.04
C TYR A 146 -4.06 3.48 21.01
N ALA A 147 -5.08 4.27 20.65
CA ALA A 147 -5.53 5.40 21.48
C ALA A 147 -6.29 4.93 22.72
N ASN A 148 -7.27 4.06 22.56
CA ASN A 148 -8.27 3.74 23.58
C ASN A 148 -7.99 2.42 24.31
N GLY A 149 -7.28 1.48 23.66
CA GLY A 149 -7.04 0.12 24.16
C GLY A 149 -7.96 -0.92 23.55
N TYR A 150 -7.53 -2.18 23.56
CA TYR A 150 -8.23 -3.31 22.93
C TYR A 150 -9.54 -3.67 23.63
N GLY A 151 -9.62 -3.46 24.95
CA GLY A 151 -10.85 -3.67 25.74
C GLY A 151 -11.89 -2.56 25.60
N SER A 152 -11.60 -1.46 24.92
CA SER A 152 -12.52 -0.32 24.77
C SER A 152 -13.57 -0.54 23.67
N ALA A 153 -14.61 0.31 23.66
CA ALA A 153 -15.60 0.38 22.58
C ALA A 153 -15.46 1.68 21.78
N ALA A 154 -15.86 1.63 20.52
CA ALA A 154 -15.90 2.79 19.65
C ALA A 154 -17.08 2.73 18.66
N GLN A 155 -17.39 3.83 18.00
CA GLN A 155 -18.46 3.93 17.02
C GLN A 155 -18.04 3.34 15.66
N PHE A 156 -18.90 2.49 15.10
CA PHE A 156 -18.71 1.85 13.81
C PHE A 156 -19.97 1.94 12.95
N LYS A 157 -19.76 2.03 11.63
CA LYS A 157 -20.79 1.81 10.64
C LYS A 157 -20.93 0.30 10.42
N VAL A 158 -22.04 -0.31 10.83
CA VAL A 158 -22.24 -1.76 10.82
C VAL A 158 -23.30 -2.14 9.80
N TYR A 159 -22.93 -2.92 8.79
CA TYR A 159 -23.86 -3.51 7.86
C TYR A 159 -24.62 -4.68 8.53
N LYS A 160 -25.89 -4.87 8.16
CA LYS A 160 -26.69 -6.01 8.66
C LYS A 160 -26.13 -7.36 8.23
N THR A 161 -25.61 -7.43 7.01
CA THR A 161 -25.04 -8.63 6.42
C THR A 161 -23.74 -8.28 5.70
N LYS A 162 -22.93 -9.30 5.35
CA LYS A 162 -21.76 -9.12 4.51
C LYS A 162 -22.18 -8.58 3.14
N PRO A 163 -21.65 -7.43 2.68
CA PRO A 163 -21.95 -6.92 1.34
C PRO A 163 -21.48 -7.90 0.25
N LEU A 164 -22.28 -8.08 -0.80
CA LEU A 164 -21.93 -8.99 -1.91
C LEU A 164 -20.73 -8.53 -2.71
N LEU A 165 -20.56 -7.20 -2.88
CA LEU A 165 -19.44 -6.60 -3.59
C LEU A 165 -18.40 -6.02 -2.60
N THR A 166 -17.86 -6.89 -1.74
CA THR A 166 -16.93 -6.53 -0.66
C THR A 166 -15.62 -5.95 -1.20
N LYS A 167 -15.02 -6.59 -2.21
CA LYS A 167 -13.73 -6.18 -2.79
C LYS A 167 -13.85 -4.92 -3.63
N VAL A 168 -14.97 -4.75 -4.33
CA VAL A 168 -15.32 -3.51 -5.03
C VAL A 168 -15.39 -2.35 -4.02
N LYS A 169 -16.09 -2.51 -2.90
CA LYS A 169 -16.19 -1.47 -1.85
C LYS A 169 -14.82 -1.16 -1.23
N GLN A 170 -13.99 -2.17 -0.96
CA GLN A 170 -12.62 -2.00 -0.48
C GLN A 170 -11.75 -1.25 -1.48
N PHE A 171 -11.88 -1.58 -2.77
CA PHE A 171 -11.15 -0.89 -3.82
C PHE A 171 -11.60 0.57 -3.96
N GLN A 172 -12.90 0.87 -3.96
CA GLN A 172 -13.43 2.24 -4.01
C GLN A 172 -12.85 3.13 -2.88
N GLU A 173 -12.80 2.61 -1.65
CA GLU A 173 -12.22 3.34 -0.52
C GLU A 173 -10.71 3.60 -0.70
N ASN A 174 -10.00 2.65 -1.30
CA ASN A 174 -8.56 2.73 -1.49
C ASN A 174 -8.14 3.50 -2.76
N ALA A 175 -8.95 3.47 -3.82
CA ALA A 175 -8.61 4.05 -5.13
C ALA A 175 -8.45 5.58 -5.09
N SER A 176 -9.20 6.26 -4.22
CA SER A 176 -9.16 7.71 -4.02
C SER A 176 -8.00 8.18 -3.14
N ARG A 177 -7.21 7.27 -2.55
CA ARG A 177 -6.15 7.60 -1.61
C ARG A 177 -4.77 7.44 -2.23
N GLU A 178 -3.95 8.47 -2.14
CA GLU A 178 -2.58 8.49 -2.69
C GLU A 178 -1.63 7.56 -1.92
N GLU A 179 -1.83 7.37 -0.63
CA GLU A 179 -0.94 6.67 0.31
C GLU A 179 -0.81 5.15 0.10
N LEU A 180 -1.63 4.52 -0.76
CA LEU A 180 -1.51 3.09 -0.99
C LEU A 180 -0.33 2.79 -1.92
N PRO A 181 0.59 1.88 -1.54
CA PRO A 181 1.67 1.43 -2.43
C PRO A 181 1.13 0.93 -3.78
N GLN A 182 1.88 1.14 -4.85
CA GLN A 182 1.46 0.75 -6.21
C GLN A 182 1.09 -0.74 -6.31
N TYR A 183 1.87 -1.63 -5.66
CA TYR A 183 1.52 -3.05 -5.55
C TYR A 183 0.14 -3.27 -4.92
N GLY A 184 -0.12 -2.61 -3.78
CA GLY A 184 -1.41 -2.72 -3.09
C GLY A 184 -2.59 -2.25 -3.95
N LYS A 185 -2.39 -1.18 -4.77
CA LYS A 185 -3.41 -0.71 -5.72
C LYS A 185 -3.71 -1.76 -6.80
N LEU A 186 -2.68 -2.41 -7.36
CA LEU A 186 -2.85 -3.47 -8.37
C LEU A 186 -3.55 -4.71 -7.79
N MET A 187 -3.18 -5.14 -6.59
CA MET A 187 -3.82 -6.30 -5.93
C MET A 187 -5.27 -6.03 -5.57
N ALA A 188 -5.57 -4.82 -5.05
CA ALA A 188 -6.94 -4.42 -4.76
C ALA A 188 -7.80 -4.36 -6.03
N PHE A 189 -7.25 -3.83 -7.14
CA PHE A 189 -7.92 -3.84 -8.44
C PHE A 189 -8.19 -5.25 -8.94
N LYS A 190 -7.19 -6.14 -8.90
CA LYS A 190 -7.32 -7.55 -9.33
C LYS A 190 -8.44 -8.26 -8.56
N SER A 191 -8.51 -8.06 -7.26
CA SER A 191 -9.55 -8.65 -6.42
C SER A 191 -10.95 -8.09 -6.74
N ALA A 192 -11.05 -6.77 -6.96
CA ALA A 192 -12.31 -6.13 -7.31
C ALA A 192 -12.81 -6.55 -8.72
N ILE A 193 -11.91 -6.68 -9.70
CA ILE A 193 -12.26 -7.16 -11.05
C ILE A 193 -12.73 -8.61 -11.01
N PHE A 194 -12.07 -9.47 -10.22
CA PHE A 194 -12.52 -10.84 -10.05
C PHE A 194 -13.96 -10.92 -9.53
N GLU A 195 -14.30 -10.08 -8.55
CA GLU A 195 -15.67 -9.98 -8.01
C GLU A 195 -16.68 -9.47 -9.06
N ILE A 196 -16.28 -8.50 -9.91
CA ILE A 196 -17.08 -8.01 -11.05
C ILE A 196 -17.25 -9.09 -12.14
N GLU A 197 -16.24 -9.90 -12.41
CA GLU A 197 -16.34 -11.01 -13.36
C GLU A 197 -17.30 -12.08 -12.85
N THR A 198 -17.28 -12.39 -11.57
CA THR A 198 -18.27 -13.27 -10.91
C THR A 198 -19.68 -12.71 -11.05
N LEU A 199 -19.85 -11.40 -10.81
CA LEU A 199 -21.12 -10.71 -11.03
C LEU A 199 -21.57 -10.80 -12.50
N ASN A 200 -20.68 -10.60 -13.46
CA ASN A 200 -21.00 -10.71 -14.89
C ASN A 200 -21.43 -12.13 -15.27
N THR A 201 -20.85 -13.15 -14.63
CA THR A 201 -21.27 -14.55 -14.82
C THR A 201 -22.68 -14.78 -14.29
N ALA A 202 -22.97 -14.28 -13.07
CA ALA A 202 -24.32 -14.36 -12.49
C ALA A 202 -25.36 -13.60 -13.35
N ARG A 203 -25.01 -12.40 -13.86
CA ARG A 203 -25.87 -11.62 -14.75
C ARG A 203 -26.23 -12.37 -16.04
N LEU A 204 -25.26 -13.02 -16.68
CA LEU A 204 -25.52 -13.84 -17.86
C LEU A 204 -26.46 -15.02 -17.57
N LYS A 205 -26.28 -15.70 -16.42
CA LYS A 205 -27.17 -16.79 -15.97
C LYS A 205 -28.59 -16.30 -15.66
N SER A 206 -28.75 -15.04 -15.24
CA SER A 206 -30.06 -14.37 -15.06
C SER A 206 -30.64 -13.78 -16.36
N GLY A 207 -30.02 -14.02 -17.53
CA GLY A 207 -30.48 -13.44 -18.79
C GLY A 207 -30.14 -11.96 -19.00
N LEU A 208 -29.33 -11.37 -18.11
CA LEU A 208 -28.90 -9.97 -18.20
C LEU A 208 -27.60 -9.86 -19.03
N LYS A 209 -27.37 -8.70 -19.65
CA LYS A 209 -26.09 -8.41 -20.35
C LYS A 209 -24.96 -8.21 -19.34
N LYS A 210 -23.72 -8.51 -19.75
CA LYS A 210 -22.51 -8.13 -18.99
C LYS A 210 -22.47 -6.62 -18.79
N LEU A 211 -21.83 -6.21 -17.69
CA LEU A 211 -21.53 -4.81 -17.46
C LEU A 211 -20.60 -4.27 -18.55
N THR A 212 -20.93 -3.09 -19.06
CA THR A 212 -20.04 -2.33 -19.96
C THR A 212 -18.83 -1.80 -19.19
N VAL A 213 -17.74 -1.46 -19.89
CA VAL A 213 -16.56 -0.85 -19.25
C VAL A 213 -16.92 0.41 -18.48
N LYS A 214 -17.86 1.22 -18.99
CA LYS A 214 -18.35 2.42 -18.29
C LYS A 214 -19.03 2.07 -16.97
N GLU A 215 -19.88 1.06 -16.94
CA GLU A 215 -20.53 0.58 -15.70
C GLU A 215 -19.51 0.00 -14.73
N ILE A 216 -18.53 -0.76 -15.24
CA ILE A 216 -17.43 -1.30 -14.41
C ILE A 216 -16.65 -0.16 -13.75
N THR A 217 -16.25 0.86 -14.50
CA THR A 217 -15.50 2.00 -13.96
C THR A 217 -16.32 2.80 -12.95
N THR A 218 -17.62 2.95 -13.18
CA THR A 218 -18.55 3.57 -12.21
C THR A 218 -18.62 2.74 -10.93
N ASN A 219 -18.77 1.41 -11.05
CA ASN A 219 -18.78 0.49 -9.89
C ASN A 219 -17.43 0.51 -9.13
N LEU A 220 -16.32 0.72 -9.80
CA LEU A 220 -15.01 0.81 -9.17
C LEU A 220 -14.67 2.21 -8.63
N GLY A 221 -15.44 3.23 -8.99
CA GLY A 221 -15.19 4.61 -8.58
C GLY A 221 -13.90 5.20 -9.19
N VAL A 222 -13.51 4.78 -10.40
CA VAL A 222 -12.31 5.24 -11.08
C VAL A 222 -12.60 5.77 -12.49
N SER A 223 -11.70 6.62 -13.01
CA SER A 223 -11.78 7.07 -14.39
C SER A 223 -11.47 5.93 -15.39
N MET A 224 -11.97 6.06 -16.63
CA MET A 224 -11.65 5.14 -17.72
C MET A 224 -10.15 4.98 -17.95
N GLY A 225 -9.39 6.08 -17.87
CA GLY A 225 -7.94 6.05 -18.02
C GLY A 225 -7.23 5.32 -16.87
N ALA A 226 -7.69 5.49 -15.62
CA ALA A 226 -7.17 4.74 -14.48
C ALA A 226 -7.50 3.25 -14.59
N TYR A 227 -8.73 2.91 -14.98
CA TYR A 227 -9.13 1.52 -15.25
C TYR A 227 -8.23 0.87 -16.29
N ASP A 228 -8.00 1.55 -17.42
CA ASP A 228 -7.16 1.03 -18.50
C ASP A 228 -5.71 0.80 -18.02
N ASN A 229 -5.16 1.72 -17.22
CA ASN A 229 -3.84 1.53 -16.62
C ASN A 229 -3.79 0.26 -15.75
N TYR A 230 -4.72 0.10 -14.83
CA TYR A 230 -4.80 -1.09 -13.98
C TYR A 230 -5.00 -2.37 -14.79
N ASN A 231 -5.92 -2.34 -15.77
CA ASN A 231 -6.25 -3.49 -16.60
C ASN A 231 -5.04 -3.99 -17.41
N VAL A 232 -4.24 -3.08 -17.98
CA VAL A 232 -3.02 -3.45 -18.70
C VAL A 232 -1.97 -4.01 -17.76
N LEU A 233 -1.72 -3.35 -16.62
CA LEU A 233 -0.68 -3.73 -15.68
C LEU A 233 -0.95 -5.07 -14.97
N THR A 234 -2.20 -5.45 -14.82
CA THR A 234 -2.58 -6.73 -14.18
C THR A 234 -2.66 -7.91 -15.13
N ARG A 235 -2.45 -7.72 -16.45
CA ARG A 235 -2.42 -8.80 -17.44
C ARG A 235 -1.27 -9.79 -17.23
N TYR A 236 -0.13 -9.31 -16.70
CA TYR A 236 1.11 -10.07 -16.54
C TYR A 236 1.55 -10.09 -15.08
N ASN A 237 1.76 -11.30 -14.56
CA ASN A 237 2.14 -11.45 -13.15
C ASN A 237 3.53 -10.86 -12.83
N CYS A 238 4.47 -10.85 -13.79
CA CYS A 238 5.79 -10.24 -13.61
C CYS A 238 5.71 -8.75 -13.24
N VAL A 239 4.73 -8.01 -13.78
CA VAL A 239 4.51 -6.61 -13.42
C VAL A 239 4.11 -6.47 -11.96
N ILE A 240 3.18 -7.31 -11.49
CA ILE A 240 2.73 -7.33 -10.10
C ILE A 240 3.91 -7.67 -9.18
N SER A 241 4.67 -8.74 -9.51
CA SER A 241 5.85 -9.16 -8.75
C SER A 241 6.96 -8.11 -8.73
N ALA A 242 7.14 -7.36 -9.82
CA ALA A 242 8.10 -6.26 -9.87
C ALA A 242 7.73 -5.14 -8.88
N TYR A 243 6.45 -4.74 -8.83
CA TYR A 243 5.98 -3.75 -7.85
C TYR A 243 6.04 -4.28 -6.42
N GLU A 244 5.73 -5.54 -6.18
CA GLU A 244 5.88 -6.20 -4.89
C GLU A 244 7.33 -6.15 -4.41
N SER A 245 8.26 -6.40 -5.32
CA SER A 245 9.72 -6.34 -5.06
C SER A 245 10.26 -4.91 -4.96
N GLY A 246 9.41 -3.87 -5.01
CA GLY A 246 9.80 -2.47 -4.79
C GLY A 246 10.05 -1.65 -6.06
N LEU A 247 9.52 -2.04 -7.23
CA LEU A 247 9.53 -1.18 -8.41
C LEU A 247 8.77 0.12 -8.10
N SER A 248 9.41 1.28 -8.33
CA SER A 248 8.86 2.62 -8.04
C SER A 248 8.40 3.38 -9.28
N ASN A 249 8.47 2.78 -10.46
CA ASN A 249 8.09 3.42 -11.71
C ASN A 249 6.61 3.77 -11.75
N PRO A 250 6.24 4.97 -12.26
CA PRO A 250 4.83 5.32 -12.47
C PRO A 250 4.11 4.32 -13.38
N PHE A 251 2.84 4.04 -13.10
CA PHE A 251 2.01 3.11 -13.88
C PHE A 251 2.03 3.37 -15.38
N ILE A 252 2.00 4.65 -15.80
CA ILE A 252 2.03 5.03 -17.22
C ILE A 252 3.30 4.55 -17.90
N LYS A 253 4.47 4.60 -17.25
CA LYS A 253 5.74 4.14 -17.82
C LYS A 253 5.77 2.63 -17.97
N VAL A 254 5.33 1.90 -16.96
CA VAL A 254 5.29 0.43 -17.00
C VAL A 254 4.21 -0.06 -17.99
N LYS A 255 3.06 0.60 -18.05
CA LYS A 255 2.03 0.33 -19.05
C LYS A 255 2.59 0.45 -20.48
N LYS A 256 3.39 1.49 -20.75
CA LYS A 256 4.04 1.66 -22.06
C LYS A 256 4.93 0.46 -22.37
N VAL A 257 5.76 0.02 -21.43
CA VAL A 257 6.62 -1.18 -21.61
C VAL A 257 5.78 -2.41 -21.94
N VAL A 258 4.68 -2.64 -21.22
CA VAL A 258 3.77 -3.78 -21.50
C VAL A 258 3.19 -3.71 -22.91
N LEU A 259 2.67 -2.55 -23.30
CA LEU A 259 2.02 -2.39 -24.61
C LEU A 259 3.02 -2.45 -25.78
N ASP A 260 4.21 -1.85 -25.62
CA ASP A 260 5.28 -1.90 -26.62
C ASP A 260 5.73 -3.37 -26.81
N THR A 261 5.98 -4.13 -25.73
CA THR A 261 6.35 -5.55 -25.79
C THR A 261 5.25 -6.42 -26.42
N GLU A 262 3.95 -6.17 -26.09
CA GLU A 262 2.83 -6.86 -26.75
C GLU A 262 2.79 -6.58 -28.25
N SER A 263 3.02 -5.32 -28.64
CA SER A 263 2.99 -4.89 -30.03
C SER A 263 4.17 -5.47 -30.85
N GLU A 264 5.37 -5.43 -30.31
CA GLU A 264 6.58 -6.01 -30.90
C GLU A 264 6.42 -7.52 -31.11
N TYR A 265 5.97 -8.24 -30.07
CA TYR A 265 5.72 -9.68 -30.17
C TYR A 265 4.67 -10.04 -31.23
N LYS A 266 3.57 -9.27 -31.32
CA LYS A 266 2.55 -9.46 -32.33
C LYS A 266 3.09 -9.24 -33.75
N ALA A 267 3.89 -8.20 -33.94
CA ALA A 267 4.51 -7.88 -35.23
C ALA A 267 5.51 -8.97 -35.66
N GLU A 268 6.39 -9.41 -34.74
CA GLU A 268 7.40 -10.44 -35.01
C GLU A 268 6.76 -11.79 -35.40
N HIS A 269 5.65 -12.16 -34.74
CA HIS A 269 4.99 -13.45 -34.98
C HIS A 269 3.78 -13.37 -35.92
N ASN A 270 3.53 -12.22 -36.56
CA ASN A 270 2.37 -11.98 -37.43
C ASN A 270 1.02 -12.37 -36.79
N LYS A 271 0.83 -12.01 -35.48
CA LYS A 271 -0.35 -12.36 -34.69
C LYS A 271 -1.21 -11.14 -34.38
N THR A 272 -2.53 -11.30 -34.47
CA THR A 272 -3.51 -10.31 -34.00
C THR A 272 -3.99 -10.65 -32.57
N LEU A 273 -4.13 -11.93 -32.27
CA LEU A 273 -4.59 -12.45 -30.96
C LEU A 273 -3.47 -13.22 -30.25
N LEU A 274 -3.37 -13.04 -28.95
CA LEU A 274 -2.36 -13.71 -28.10
C LEU A 274 -2.99 -14.91 -27.39
N ASN A 275 -2.41 -16.09 -27.56
CA ASN A 275 -2.76 -17.27 -26.81
C ASN A 275 -2.02 -17.34 -25.46
N ILE A 276 -2.24 -18.42 -24.68
CA ILE A 276 -1.63 -18.61 -23.34
C ILE A 276 -0.10 -18.69 -23.43
N THR A 277 0.42 -19.36 -24.46
CA THR A 277 1.88 -19.51 -24.65
C THR A 277 2.52 -18.18 -25.01
N ASP A 278 1.88 -17.41 -25.90
CA ASP A 278 2.32 -16.06 -26.27
C ASP A 278 2.41 -15.15 -25.03
N LYS A 279 1.37 -15.20 -24.19
CA LYS A 279 1.36 -14.42 -22.93
C LYS A 279 2.47 -14.83 -21.96
N LYS A 280 2.85 -16.12 -21.92
CA LYS A 280 4.00 -16.57 -21.11
C LYS A 280 5.32 -16.00 -21.64
N ASN A 281 5.52 -16.01 -22.96
CA ASN A 281 6.72 -15.48 -23.60
C ASN A 281 6.82 -13.96 -23.39
N ILE A 282 5.72 -13.23 -23.61
CA ILE A 282 5.63 -11.79 -23.34
C ILE A 282 5.90 -11.49 -21.85
N ASN A 283 5.38 -12.30 -20.93
CA ASN A 283 5.64 -12.12 -19.49
C ASN A 283 7.14 -12.22 -19.20
N ALA A 284 7.86 -13.17 -19.77
CA ALA A 284 9.31 -13.30 -19.60
C ALA A 284 10.07 -12.11 -20.22
N GLN A 285 9.66 -11.60 -21.38
CA GLN A 285 10.26 -10.43 -22.00
C GLN A 285 10.06 -9.16 -21.17
N ILE A 286 8.83 -8.94 -20.66
CA ILE A 286 8.53 -7.81 -19.77
C ILE A 286 9.35 -7.91 -18.46
N GLU A 287 9.44 -9.12 -17.90
CA GLU A 287 10.22 -9.36 -16.67
C GLU A 287 11.69 -8.98 -16.86
N SER A 288 12.32 -9.42 -17.95
CA SER A 288 13.68 -9.04 -18.31
C SER A 288 13.83 -7.51 -18.40
N GLN A 289 12.94 -6.84 -19.15
CA GLN A 289 13.01 -5.38 -19.30
C GLN A 289 12.80 -4.61 -17.98
N LEU A 290 11.97 -5.13 -17.07
CA LEU A 290 11.74 -4.50 -15.77
C LEU A 290 12.90 -4.76 -14.80
N LEU A 291 13.55 -5.95 -14.86
CA LEU A 291 14.71 -6.31 -14.07
C LEU A 291 15.95 -5.53 -14.53
N ASP A 292 16.19 -5.43 -15.84
CA ASP A 292 17.30 -4.65 -16.40
C ASP A 292 17.17 -3.17 -16.04
N LYS A 293 15.96 -2.62 -16.06
CA LYS A 293 15.69 -1.25 -15.59
C LYS A 293 15.80 -1.11 -14.06
N LYS A 294 15.61 -2.18 -13.29
CA LYS A 294 15.84 -2.17 -11.84
C LYS A 294 17.33 -1.95 -11.52
N ASN A 295 18.23 -2.51 -12.35
CA ASN A 295 19.67 -2.25 -12.26
C ASN A 295 20.08 -0.85 -12.79
N VAL A 296 19.25 -0.23 -13.64
CA VAL A 296 19.47 1.13 -14.16
C VAL A 296 18.78 2.21 -13.29
N ILE A 297 17.76 1.86 -12.48
CA ILE A 297 16.97 2.82 -11.68
C ILE A 297 17.40 2.85 -10.20
N VAL A 298 18.31 1.97 -9.78
CA VAL A 298 19.33 2.37 -8.83
C VAL A 298 20.42 3.08 -9.64
N ALA A 299 20.10 4.07 -10.45
CA ALA A 299 20.98 5.18 -10.68
C ALA A 299 21.33 5.65 -9.26
N LYS A 300 22.50 5.24 -8.77
CA LYS A 300 23.14 5.88 -7.64
C LYS A 300 22.86 7.35 -7.84
N LYS A 301 22.14 7.96 -6.92
CA LYS A 301 21.96 9.41 -6.95
C LYS A 301 23.38 9.95 -6.99
N THR A 302 23.87 10.22 -8.18
CA THR A 302 25.22 10.74 -8.38
C THR A 302 25.16 12.18 -7.95
N PHE A 303 26.00 12.54 -6.99
CA PHE A 303 26.17 13.93 -6.63
C PHE A 303 26.58 14.71 -7.89
N LYS A 304 25.89 15.78 -8.20
CA LYS A 304 26.31 16.71 -9.24
C LYS A 304 27.44 17.53 -8.64
N ILE A 305 28.68 17.19 -8.99
CA ILE A 305 29.83 18.01 -8.64
C ILE A 305 29.70 19.29 -9.48
N PRO A 306 29.72 20.49 -8.88
CA PRO A 306 29.73 21.73 -9.63
C PRO A 306 30.95 21.79 -10.58
N PRO A 307 30.84 22.46 -11.73
CA PRO A 307 31.95 22.54 -12.67
C PRO A 307 33.11 23.32 -12.04
N ILE A 308 34.21 22.63 -11.82
CA ILE A 308 35.44 23.22 -11.27
C ILE A 308 36.30 23.74 -12.44
N LYS A 309 36.63 25.03 -12.41
CA LYS A 309 37.29 25.72 -13.51
C LYS A 309 38.83 25.69 -13.41
N SER A 310 39.38 25.42 -12.23
CA SER A 310 40.81 25.49 -12.02
C SER A 310 41.40 24.24 -11.33
N SER A 311 42.57 23.81 -11.75
CA SER A 311 43.30 22.70 -11.13
C SER A 311 43.74 22.99 -9.70
N SER A 312 43.97 24.28 -9.36
CA SER A 312 44.28 24.71 -7.99
C SER A 312 43.08 24.49 -7.05
N THR A 313 41.86 24.76 -7.49
CA THR A 313 40.67 24.48 -6.71
C THR A 313 40.50 22.99 -6.42
N ILE A 314 40.83 22.10 -7.38
CA ILE A 314 40.85 20.65 -7.16
C ILE A 314 41.88 20.29 -6.11
N LYS A 315 43.11 20.86 -6.21
CA LYS A 315 44.16 20.62 -5.25
C LYS A 315 43.76 21.04 -3.83
N GLU A 316 43.21 22.23 -3.67
CA GLU A 316 42.76 22.74 -2.39
C GLU A 316 41.59 21.88 -1.82
N LEU A 317 40.67 21.44 -2.65
CA LEU A 317 39.57 20.58 -2.26
C LEU A 317 40.02 19.22 -1.72
N LEU A 318 41.15 18.71 -2.25
CA LEU A 318 41.70 17.41 -1.84
C LEU A 318 42.73 17.51 -0.68
N THR A 319 43.31 18.70 -0.44
CA THR A 319 44.39 18.85 0.52
C THR A 319 44.07 19.74 1.72
N SER A 320 43.03 20.57 1.65
CA SER A 320 42.65 21.47 2.72
C SER A 320 41.63 20.85 3.68
N ASN A 321 41.67 21.27 4.94
CA ASN A 321 40.60 20.94 5.89
C ASN A 321 39.37 21.85 5.62
N ILE A 322 38.45 21.36 4.80
CA ILE A 322 37.28 22.10 4.33
C ILE A 322 36.34 22.48 5.50
N MET A 323 36.28 21.63 6.54
CA MET A 323 35.47 21.88 7.72
C MET A 323 35.99 23.06 8.57
N ALA A 324 37.26 23.41 8.43
CA ALA A 324 37.85 24.56 9.12
C ALA A 324 37.68 25.90 8.36
N LEU A 325 37.04 25.87 7.19
CA LEU A 325 36.76 27.10 6.43
C LEU A 325 35.50 27.78 7.00
N GLU A 326 35.54 29.11 7.12
CA GLU A 326 34.39 29.90 7.59
C GLU A 326 33.33 30.05 6.47
N LEU A 327 32.60 28.96 6.21
CA LEU A 327 31.59 28.87 5.16
C LEU A 327 30.16 29.12 5.68
N GLY A 328 29.99 29.36 6.99
CA GLY A 328 28.66 29.46 7.60
C GLY A 328 27.85 28.17 7.60
N ILE A 329 28.52 27.02 7.44
CA ILE A 329 27.92 25.69 7.40
C ILE A 329 27.98 25.07 8.80
N ASP A 330 26.83 24.65 9.33
CA ASP A 330 26.77 23.87 10.56
C ASP A 330 27.09 22.40 10.27
N TRP A 331 28.37 22.04 10.38
CA TRP A 331 28.90 20.73 10.01
C TRP A 331 28.39 19.59 10.88
N ASP A 332 27.99 19.88 12.12
CA ASP A 332 27.55 18.87 13.08
C ASP A 332 26.10 18.40 12.82
N ASN A 333 25.28 19.24 12.19
CA ASN A 333 23.87 18.97 11.92
C ASN A 333 23.56 18.65 10.44
N ILE A 334 24.56 18.25 9.65
CA ILE A 334 24.36 17.88 8.25
C ILE A 334 23.72 16.49 8.11
N ASP A 335 22.60 16.44 7.39
CA ASP A 335 22.06 15.16 6.88
C ASP A 335 22.83 14.71 5.63
N TRP A 336 23.85 13.87 5.82
CA TRP A 336 24.71 13.35 4.76
C TRP A 336 23.99 12.39 3.80
N GLU A 337 22.81 11.87 4.15
CA GLU A 337 21.98 11.05 3.27
C GLU A 337 21.11 11.92 2.32
N ASN A 338 20.97 13.19 2.60
CA ASN A 338 20.19 14.13 1.79
C ASN A 338 21.03 14.69 0.64
N HIS A 339 20.83 14.14 -0.56
CA HIS A 339 21.53 14.53 -1.79
C HIS A 339 21.47 16.00 -2.14
N THR A 340 20.37 16.69 -1.86
CA THR A 340 20.22 18.13 -2.14
C THR A 340 21.07 18.96 -1.21
N THR A 341 21.08 18.62 0.08
CA THR A 341 21.92 19.28 1.09
C THR A 341 23.39 19.12 0.76
N VAL A 342 23.85 17.88 0.51
CA VAL A 342 25.26 17.58 0.19
C VAL A 342 25.70 18.25 -1.13
N THR A 343 24.84 18.26 -2.15
CA THR A 343 25.13 18.97 -3.42
C THR A 343 25.27 20.48 -3.21
N HIS A 344 24.41 21.06 -2.38
CA HIS A 344 24.48 22.50 -2.05
C HIS A 344 25.78 22.84 -1.29
N ILE A 345 26.15 22.03 -0.30
CA ILE A 345 27.41 22.18 0.44
C ILE A 345 28.61 22.10 -0.51
N LEU A 346 28.65 21.11 -1.40
CA LEU A 346 29.72 21.01 -2.40
C LEU A 346 29.80 22.22 -3.30
N SER A 347 28.66 22.77 -3.75
CA SER A 347 28.64 24.00 -4.54
C SER A 347 29.21 25.17 -3.75
N THR A 348 28.78 25.37 -2.51
CA THR A 348 29.26 26.45 -1.64
C THR A 348 30.76 26.36 -1.40
N VAL A 349 31.30 25.18 -1.17
CA VAL A 349 32.74 24.94 -1.00
C VAL A 349 33.54 25.27 -2.27
N VAL A 350 33.07 24.79 -3.43
CA VAL A 350 33.73 25.04 -4.72
C VAL A 350 33.70 26.52 -5.06
N ASP A 351 32.55 27.20 -4.92
CA ASP A 351 32.40 28.63 -5.18
C ASP A 351 33.30 29.45 -4.27
N PHE A 352 33.42 29.09 -2.99
CA PHE A 352 34.34 29.75 -2.06
C PHE A 352 35.82 29.61 -2.49
N LEU A 353 36.23 28.40 -2.84
CA LEU A 353 37.60 28.12 -3.26
C LEU A 353 37.96 28.77 -4.62
N GLU A 354 37.00 28.95 -5.51
CA GLU A 354 37.18 29.65 -6.79
C GLU A 354 37.21 31.18 -6.63
N ASN A 355 36.47 31.71 -5.67
CA ASN A 355 36.41 33.17 -5.41
C ASN A 355 37.49 33.66 -4.43
N LYS A 356 38.23 32.76 -3.80
CA LYS A 356 39.35 33.11 -2.89
C LYS A 356 40.59 33.61 -3.61
N LYS A 357 40.54 33.67 -4.92
CA LYS A 357 41.54 34.24 -5.81
C LYS A 357 41.13 35.66 -6.14
#